data_66ea6ca8b95150facf705014b4e71895
#
_entry.id   66ea6ca8b95150facf705014b4e71895
#
_cell.length_a   1.000
_cell.length_b   1.000
_cell.length_c   1.000
_cell.angle_alpha   90.00
_cell.angle_beta   90.00
_cell.angle_gamma   90.00
#
_symmetry.space_group_name_H-M   'P 1'
#
loop_
_entity.id
_entity.type
_entity.pdbx_description
1 polymer ?
#
loop_
_entity_poly.entity_id
_entity_poly.type
_entity_poly.pdbx_seq_one_letter_code
_entity_poly.pdbx_strand_id
1 'polypeptide(L)'
;AVLHEPVQDERYFCKMCGKESLLFALPRGHRYARRKSLSFAEMNGENMLLMGDIGFWDFVCTEKMPDSRFLTQSDRFSFNELVQASTLASFTSDLAEKYLKVETDRVYVPISDPSGSVTYYLFCRKAQKREFSALFSAI
;
A
#
# COMPACT_ATOMS: atom_id res chain seq x y z
N ALA A 1 -10.15 -16.57 -3.87
CA ALA A 1 -9.96 -15.12 -3.98
C ALA A 1 -9.23 -14.57 -2.76
N VAL A 2 -8.74 -13.35 -2.86
CA VAL A 2 -8.09 -12.62 -1.76
C VAL A 2 -8.93 -11.39 -1.43
N LEU A 3 -9.23 -11.19 -0.15
CA LEU A 3 -9.98 -10.04 0.36
C LEU A 3 -9.23 -9.39 1.53
N HIS A 4 -9.58 -8.16 1.85
CA HIS A 4 -9.06 -7.40 3.00
C HIS A 4 -9.90 -7.58 4.28
N GLU A 5 -10.96 -8.36 4.21
CA GLU A 5 -11.81 -8.73 5.35
C GLU A 5 -11.98 -10.25 5.41
N PRO A 6 -12.04 -10.83 6.63
CA PRO A 6 -12.30 -12.25 6.76
C PRO A 6 -13.73 -12.59 6.35
N VAL A 7 -13.90 -13.69 5.63
CA VAL A 7 -15.23 -14.20 5.27
C VAL A 7 -15.80 -14.98 6.46
N GLN A 8 -16.91 -14.49 7.02
CA GLN A 8 -17.65 -15.11 8.15
C GLN A 8 -18.87 -15.90 7.65
N ASP A 9 -18.66 -16.77 6.69
CA ASP A 9 -19.73 -17.60 6.11
C ASP A 9 -19.28 -19.08 6.13
N GLU A 10 -20.08 -19.93 6.73
CA GLU A 10 -19.77 -21.37 6.91
C GLU A 10 -19.53 -22.12 5.60
N ARG A 11 -19.98 -21.61 4.48
CA ARG A 11 -19.76 -22.19 3.14
C ARG A 11 -18.32 -22.00 2.65
N TYR A 12 -17.56 -21.10 3.26
CA TYR A 12 -16.22 -20.75 2.84
C TYR A 12 -15.17 -21.17 3.86
N PHE A 13 -14.00 -21.52 3.36
CA PHE A 13 -12.77 -21.65 4.12
C PHE A 13 -11.94 -20.38 3.92
N CYS A 14 -11.51 -19.77 5.01
CA CYS A 14 -10.78 -18.52 5.00
C CYS A 14 -9.50 -18.64 5.84
N LYS A 15 -8.39 -18.11 5.36
CA LYS A 15 -7.11 -18.08 6.08
C LYS A 15 -6.40 -16.77 5.80
N MET A 16 -5.86 -16.15 6.84
CA MET A 16 -4.98 -14.98 6.68
C MET A 16 -3.77 -15.37 5.83
N CYS A 17 -3.48 -14.59 4.81
CA CYS A 17 -2.38 -14.86 3.87
C CYS A 17 -1.28 -13.80 3.87
N GLY A 18 -1.52 -12.63 4.43
CA GLY A 18 -0.51 -11.60 4.48
C GLY A 18 -0.99 -10.30 5.11
N LYS A 19 -0.05 -9.42 5.30
CA LYS A 19 -0.27 -8.06 5.78
C LYS A 19 0.55 -7.11 4.94
N GLU A 20 0.02 -5.94 4.66
CA GLU A 20 0.70 -4.87 3.95
C GLU A 20 0.58 -3.58 4.73
N SER A 21 1.68 -2.84 4.80
CA SER A 21 1.72 -1.53 5.43
C SER A 21 2.18 -0.48 4.42
N LEU A 22 1.38 0.56 4.28
CA LEU A 22 1.69 1.70 3.43
C LEU A 22 2.78 2.55 4.09
N LEU A 23 3.65 3.12 3.28
CA LEU A 23 4.75 3.98 3.69
C LEU A 23 4.72 5.26 2.85
N PHE A 24 5.15 6.37 3.44
CA PHE A 24 5.51 7.56 2.67
C PHE A 24 6.91 7.39 2.11
N ALA A 25 7.09 7.61 0.82
CA ALA A 25 8.39 7.69 0.16
C ALA A 25 8.73 9.16 -0.07
N LEU A 26 9.67 9.68 0.72
CA LEU A 26 10.03 11.08 0.76
C LEU A 26 11.39 11.34 0.13
N PRO A 27 11.56 12.41 -0.66
CA PRO A 27 12.90 12.88 -1.02
C PRO A 27 13.74 13.13 0.23
N ARG A 28 15.04 12.93 0.16
CA ARG A 28 15.94 13.13 1.33
C ARG A 28 15.90 14.54 1.88
N GLY A 29 15.64 15.55 1.06
CA GLY A 29 15.49 16.94 1.46
C GLY A 29 14.11 17.33 1.96
N HIS A 30 13.16 16.41 2.01
CA HIS A 30 11.81 16.68 2.51
C HIS A 30 11.85 17.05 3.99
N ARG A 31 11.02 18.04 4.42
CA ARG A 31 10.95 18.50 5.82
C ARG A 31 10.69 17.39 6.84
N TYR A 32 10.03 16.32 6.44
CA TYR A 32 9.69 15.16 7.28
C TYR A 32 10.58 13.93 7.06
N ALA A 33 11.63 14.03 6.25
CA ALA A 33 12.47 12.87 5.91
C ALA A 33 13.17 12.21 7.10
N ARG A 34 13.30 12.93 8.22
CA ARG A 34 13.92 12.40 9.46
C ARG A 34 12.91 11.92 10.50
N ARG A 35 11.62 11.98 10.20
CA ARG A 35 10.57 11.51 11.11
C ARG A 35 10.60 9.99 11.22
N LYS A 36 10.33 9.49 12.42
CA LYS A 36 10.19 8.04 12.68
C LYS A 36 8.86 7.49 12.19
N SER A 37 7.83 8.31 12.16
CA SER A 37 6.52 8.03 11.62
C SER A 37 5.79 9.32 11.27
N LEU A 38 4.78 9.22 10.41
CA LEU A 38 3.91 10.31 10.00
C LEU A 38 2.47 9.82 9.95
N SER A 39 1.54 10.66 10.37
CA SER A 39 0.12 10.41 10.13
C SER A 39 -0.32 10.93 8.77
N PHE A 40 -1.44 10.44 8.26
CA PHE A 40 -2.07 11.02 7.08
C PHE A 40 -2.41 12.51 7.28
N ALA A 41 -2.86 12.87 8.47
CA ALA A 41 -3.20 14.25 8.79
C ALA A 41 -1.98 15.19 8.71
N GLU A 42 -0.80 14.74 9.14
CA GLU A 42 0.44 15.53 9.03
C GLU A 42 0.88 15.75 7.58
N MET A 43 0.60 14.78 6.70
CA MET A 43 0.92 14.86 5.27
C MET A 43 -0.21 15.49 4.44
N ASN A 44 -1.41 15.63 4.99
CA ASN A 44 -2.53 16.25 4.27
C ASN A 44 -2.18 17.69 3.85
N GLY A 45 -2.46 18.02 2.60
CA GLY A 45 -2.07 19.29 1.97
C GLY A 45 -0.80 19.22 1.14
N GLU A 46 0.01 18.17 1.28
CA GLU A 46 1.18 17.95 0.42
C GLU A 46 0.76 17.60 -1.02
N ASN A 47 1.54 18.06 -1.98
CA ASN A 47 1.43 17.60 -3.36
C ASN A 47 2.20 16.29 -3.50
N MET A 48 1.57 15.26 -4.08
CA MET A 48 2.14 13.93 -4.13
C MET A 48 2.04 13.32 -5.52
N LEU A 49 3.00 12.46 -5.83
CA LEU A 49 2.92 11.55 -6.96
C LEU A 49 2.09 10.33 -6.55
N LEU A 50 1.22 9.88 -7.44
CA LEU A 50 0.36 8.72 -7.20
C LEU A 50 0.42 7.77 -8.39
N MET A 51 0.63 6.49 -8.12
CA MET A 51 0.37 5.43 -9.10
C MET A 51 -1.14 5.26 -9.21
N GLY A 52 -1.68 5.26 -10.43
CA GLY A 52 -3.10 4.99 -10.66
C GLY A 52 -3.47 3.55 -10.30
N ASP A 53 -4.77 3.32 -10.08
CA ASP A 53 -5.33 2.01 -9.77
C ASP A 53 -4.69 1.36 -8.52
N ILE A 54 -4.68 2.11 -7.42
CA ILE A 54 -4.13 1.66 -6.14
C ILE A 54 -5.09 0.78 -5.32
N GLY A 55 -6.26 0.46 -5.87
CA GLY A 55 -7.22 -0.49 -5.31
C GLY A 55 -7.66 -0.15 -3.89
N PHE A 56 -7.38 -1.02 -2.94
CA PHE A 56 -7.78 -0.84 -1.53
C PHE A 56 -7.41 0.55 -0.96
N TRP A 57 -6.30 1.14 -1.42
CA TRP A 57 -5.78 2.39 -0.87
C TRP A 57 -6.44 3.67 -1.41
N ASP A 58 -7.41 3.57 -2.31
CA ASP A 58 -8.11 4.74 -2.90
C ASP A 58 -8.70 5.68 -1.83
N PHE A 59 -9.19 5.13 -0.71
CA PHE A 59 -9.77 5.92 0.38
C PHE A 59 -8.76 6.90 1.01
N VAL A 60 -7.46 6.61 0.94
CA VAL A 60 -6.42 7.49 1.49
C VAL A 60 -6.48 8.87 0.82
N CYS A 61 -6.61 8.89 -0.50
CA CYS A 61 -6.63 10.15 -1.26
C CYS A 61 -7.87 10.99 -0.97
N THR A 62 -9.03 10.36 -0.79
CA THR A 62 -10.31 11.05 -0.65
C THR A 62 -10.72 11.32 0.79
N GLU A 63 -10.41 10.39 1.70
CA GLU A 63 -10.86 10.45 3.09
C GLU A 63 -9.76 10.88 4.07
N LYS A 64 -8.53 10.44 3.86
CA LYS A 64 -7.41 10.69 4.79
C LYS A 64 -6.59 11.91 4.44
N MET A 65 -6.47 12.21 3.15
CA MET A 65 -5.68 13.34 2.64
C MET A 65 -6.47 14.18 1.62
N PRO A 66 -7.66 14.69 2.00
CA PRO A 66 -8.57 15.37 1.06
C PRO A 66 -8.04 16.68 0.51
N ASP A 67 -7.11 17.35 1.22
CA ASP A 67 -6.53 18.62 0.81
C ASP A 67 -5.25 18.46 -0.02
N SER A 68 -4.75 17.23 -0.15
CA SER A 68 -3.60 16.91 -0.97
C SER A 68 -3.97 16.89 -2.45
N ARG A 69 -3.00 17.26 -3.29
CA ARG A 69 -3.09 17.14 -4.74
C ARG A 69 -2.24 15.96 -5.20
N PHE A 70 -2.85 15.07 -5.97
CA PHE A 70 -2.20 13.87 -6.47
C PHE A 70 -1.96 13.98 -7.98
N LEU A 71 -0.69 13.95 -8.37
CA LEU A 71 -0.29 13.82 -9.76
C LEU A 71 -0.22 12.33 -10.10
N THR A 72 -1.23 11.84 -10.79
CA THR A 72 -1.43 10.41 -11.07
C THR A 72 -0.78 9.99 -12.37
N GLN A 73 -0.08 8.86 -12.34
CA GLN A 73 0.44 8.16 -13.52
C GLN A 73 -0.14 6.75 -13.57
N SER A 74 -0.59 6.32 -14.74
CA SER A 74 -1.16 4.98 -14.93
C SER A 74 -0.10 3.93 -15.31
N ASP A 75 1.05 4.37 -15.79
CA ASP A 75 2.16 3.54 -16.21
C ASP A 75 3.28 3.53 -15.16
N ARG A 76 3.72 2.32 -14.78
CA ARG A 76 4.75 2.11 -13.74
C ARG A 76 6.10 2.74 -14.13
N PHE A 77 6.48 2.63 -15.39
CA PHE A 77 7.75 3.19 -15.85
C PHE A 77 7.74 4.72 -15.73
N SER A 78 6.71 5.37 -16.26
CA SER A 78 6.55 6.83 -16.17
C SER A 78 6.46 7.31 -14.72
N PHE A 79 5.78 6.54 -13.86
CA PHE A 79 5.71 6.84 -12.43
C PHE A 79 7.11 6.80 -11.79
N ASN A 80 7.90 5.78 -12.03
CA ASN A 80 9.25 5.65 -11.47
C ASN A 80 10.19 6.75 -11.97
N GLU A 81 10.10 7.13 -13.25
CA GLU A 81 10.87 8.26 -13.81
C GLU A 81 10.53 9.57 -13.08
N LEU A 82 9.24 9.83 -12.85
CA LEU A 82 8.80 11.02 -12.10
C LEU A 82 9.24 10.98 -10.64
N VAL A 83 9.20 9.83 -9.98
CA VAL A 83 9.67 9.66 -8.61
C VAL A 83 11.16 10.02 -8.51
N GLN A 84 11.98 9.63 -9.47
CA GLN A 84 13.41 9.95 -9.48
C GLN A 84 13.69 11.42 -9.80
N ALA A 85 12.92 12.03 -10.70
CA ALA A 85 13.13 13.39 -11.16
C ALA A 85 12.45 14.46 -10.29
N SER A 86 11.51 14.09 -9.42
CA SER A 86 10.67 15.01 -8.66
C SER A 86 11.07 15.11 -7.19
N THR A 87 10.77 16.28 -6.59
CA THR A 87 10.85 16.50 -5.15
C THR A 87 9.52 16.22 -4.43
N LEU A 88 8.49 15.79 -5.15
CA LEU A 88 7.21 15.46 -4.56
C LEU A 88 7.27 14.12 -3.81
N ALA A 89 6.53 14.03 -2.71
CA ALA A 89 6.35 12.77 -1.98
C ALA A 89 5.55 11.77 -2.81
N SER A 90 5.67 10.50 -2.46
CA SER A 90 4.86 9.41 -3.03
C SER A 90 4.56 8.37 -1.95
N PHE A 91 3.78 7.36 -2.31
CA PHE A 91 3.58 6.17 -1.49
C PHE A 91 4.40 4.99 -2.00
N THR A 92 4.74 4.11 -1.09
CA THR A 92 5.18 2.75 -1.32
C THR A 92 4.55 1.83 -0.27
N SER A 93 4.88 0.56 -0.26
CA SER A 93 4.50 -0.36 0.82
C SER A 93 5.67 -1.28 1.18
N ASP A 94 5.59 -1.88 2.36
CA ASP A 94 6.58 -2.86 2.80
C ASP A 94 6.67 -4.07 1.85
N LEU A 95 5.56 -4.49 1.24
CA LEU A 95 5.56 -5.53 0.23
C LEU A 95 6.19 -5.07 -1.08
N ALA A 96 5.91 -3.85 -1.53
CA ALA A 96 6.53 -3.29 -2.73
C ALA A 96 8.04 -3.19 -2.57
N GLU A 97 8.52 -2.73 -1.43
CA GLU A 97 9.95 -2.67 -1.10
C GLU A 97 10.61 -4.05 -1.12
N LYS A 98 9.95 -5.03 -0.54
CA LYS A 98 10.47 -6.39 -0.46
C LYS A 98 10.58 -7.07 -1.82
N TYR A 99 9.59 -6.87 -2.70
CA TYR A 99 9.46 -7.66 -3.93
C TYR A 99 9.85 -6.91 -5.20
N LEU A 100 9.65 -5.59 -5.27
CA LEU A 100 9.95 -4.82 -6.47
C LEU A 100 11.39 -4.28 -6.49
N LYS A 101 12.00 -4.08 -5.33
CA LYS A 101 13.41 -3.62 -5.16
C LYS A 101 13.76 -2.46 -6.09
N VAL A 102 12.93 -1.43 -6.11
CA VAL A 102 13.18 -0.23 -6.90
C VAL A 102 14.36 0.52 -6.28
N GLU A 103 15.43 0.74 -7.04
CA GLU A 103 16.53 1.58 -6.59
C GLU A 103 16.06 3.02 -6.49
N THR A 104 16.18 3.61 -5.31
CA THR A 104 15.81 4.98 -5.02
C THR A 104 16.65 5.52 -3.87
N ASP A 105 16.87 6.83 -3.87
CA ASP A 105 17.50 7.55 -2.76
C ASP A 105 16.48 8.10 -1.75
N ARG A 106 15.19 7.77 -1.94
CA ARG A 106 14.12 8.23 -1.07
C ARG A 106 14.19 7.58 0.31
N VAL A 107 13.66 8.28 1.29
CA VAL A 107 13.51 7.81 2.65
C VAL A 107 12.08 7.31 2.83
N TYR A 108 11.92 6.12 3.43
CA TYR A 108 10.62 5.54 3.72
C TYR A 108 10.24 5.82 5.16
N VAL A 109 9.10 6.48 5.35
CA VAL A 109 8.59 6.85 6.67
C VAL A 109 7.29 6.09 6.93
N PRO A 110 7.23 5.28 7.99
CA PRO A 110 6.03 4.54 8.38
C PRO A 110 4.84 5.45 8.65
N ILE A 111 3.64 4.97 8.34
CA ILE A 111 2.39 5.66 8.62
C ILE A 111 1.89 5.23 10.01
N SER A 112 1.66 6.19 10.90
CA SER A 112 1.23 5.93 12.28
C SER A 112 -0.26 5.58 12.40
N ASP A 113 -1.07 5.93 11.40
CA ASP A 113 -2.51 5.58 11.40
C ASP A 113 -2.70 4.07 11.24
N PRO A 114 -3.54 3.42 12.04
CA PRO A 114 -3.87 2.00 11.87
C PRO A 114 -4.44 1.68 10.49
N SER A 115 -5.15 2.61 9.87
CA SER A 115 -5.69 2.50 8.50
C SER A 115 -4.62 2.46 7.41
N GLY A 116 -3.36 2.75 7.74
CA GLY A 116 -2.20 2.58 6.85
C GLY A 116 -1.73 1.13 6.69
N SER A 117 -2.38 0.18 7.36
CA SER A 117 -2.08 -1.26 7.24
C SER A 117 -3.34 -2.04 6.89
N VAL A 118 -3.17 -3.09 6.10
CA VAL A 118 -4.25 -4.00 5.69
C VAL A 118 -3.82 -5.45 5.88
N THR A 119 -4.75 -6.28 6.31
CA THR A 119 -4.57 -7.73 6.38
C THR A 119 -5.33 -8.38 5.24
N TYR A 120 -4.69 -9.29 4.53
CA TYR A 120 -5.29 -10.01 3.43
C TYR A 120 -5.66 -11.44 3.83
N TYR A 121 -6.80 -11.90 3.35
CA TYR A 121 -7.34 -13.22 3.60
C TYR A 121 -7.55 -13.95 2.28
N LEU A 122 -7.00 -15.16 2.19
CA LEU A 122 -7.28 -16.08 1.10
C LEU A 122 -8.51 -16.91 1.49
N PHE A 123 -9.45 -17.03 0.57
CA PHE A 123 -10.63 -17.87 0.79
C PHE A 123 -11.06 -18.65 -0.45
N CYS A 124 -11.72 -19.77 -0.21
CA CYS A 124 -12.37 -20.59 -1.24
C CYS A 124 -13.64 -21.23 -0.68
N ARG A 125 -14.48 -21.78 -1.53
CA ARG A 125 -15.59 -22.62 -1.07
C ARG A 125 -15.04 -23.85 -0.35
N LYS A 126 -15.64 -24.27 0.77
CA LYS A 126 -15.19 -25.45 1.53
C LYS A 126 -15.12 -26.70 0.66
N ALA A 127 -16.06 -26.87 -0.28
CA ALA A 127 -16.06 -27.98 -1.23
C ALA A 127 -14.80 -28.03 -2.12
N GLN A 128 -14.15 -26.88 -2.35
CA GLN A 128 -12.95 -26.76 -3.19
C GLN A 128 -11.65 -26.69 -2.37
N LYS A 129 -11.72 -26.81 -1.05
CA LYS A 129 -10.54 -26.69 -0.18
C LYS A 129 -9.41 -27.66 -0.56
N ARG A 130 -9.75 -28.89 -0.98
CA ARG A 130 -8.75 -29.89 -1.40
C ARG A 130 -8.04 -29.50 -2.69
N GLU A 131 -8.78 -28.92 -3.62
CA GLU A 131 -8.24 -28.44 -4.91
C GLU A 131 -7.20 -27.35 -4.70
N PHE A 132 -7.41 -26.46 -3.71
CA PHE A 132 -6.51 -25.34 -3.40
C PHE A 132 -5.60 -25.60 -2.18
N SER A 133 -5.46 -26.86 -1.74
CA SER A 133 -4.71 -27.22 -0.53
C SER A 133 -3.25 -26.74 -0.57
N ALA A 134 -2.58 -26.88 -1.70
CA ALA A 134 -1.20 -26.42 -1.87
C ALA A 134 -1.04 -24.91 -1.63
N LEU A 135 -2.01 -24.12 -2.13
CA LEU A 135 -2.01 -22.67 -1.96
C LEU A 135 -2.20 -22.26 -0.49
N PHE A 136 -3.13 -22.93 0.23
CA PHE A 136 -3.36 -22.68 1.66
C PHE A 136 -2.20 -23.19 2.54
N SER A 137 -1.44 -24.17 2.09
CA SER A 137 -0.27 -24.67 2.81
C SER A 137 0.96 -23.77 2.66
N ALA A 138 1.00 -22.95 1.60
CA ALA A 138 2.10 -22.04 1.32
C ALA A 138 2.07 -20.74 2.16
N ILE A 139 1.01 -20.54 2.94
CA ILE A 139 0.80 -19.36 3.79
C ILE A 139 0.71 -19.67 5.28
#